data_4258c31fc53deb9858dfd448dd1fc6cd
#
_entry.id   4258c31fc53deb9858dfd448dd1fc6cd
#
_cell.length_a   1.000
_cell.length_b   1.000
_cell.length_c   1.000
_cell.angle_alpha   90.00
_cell.angle_beta   90.00
_cell.angle_gamma   90.00
#
_symmetry.space_group_name_H-M   'P 1'
#
loop_
_entity.id
_entity.type
_entity.pdbx_description
1 polymer ?
#
loop_
_entity_poly.entity_id
_entity_poly.type
_entity_poly.pdbx_seq_one_letter_code
_entity_poly.pdbx_strand_id
1 'polypeptide(L)'
;MSIIDEATEVIHLEFADHDLVPALLGEHDRNLARIEQKLQVSISCFGNKVTVEGEKDAVVTAQSALTSLYRRLEGDVKAGKKLKALDFGTVDAAVKWAQNTGDAANGDSNGFNDRSAF
;
A
#
# COMPACT_ATOMS: atom_id res chain seq x y z
N MET A 1 1.90 11.32 27.98
CA MET A 1 1.09 11.42 27.55
C MET A 1 1.15 11.40 26.39
N SER A 2 0.66 10.94 26.05
CA SER A 2 0.78 10.93 25.00
C SER A 2 0.24 11.87 24.44
N ILE A 3 0.83 12.48 23.99
CA ILE A 3 0.33 13.39 23.31
C ILE A 3 -0.19 12.89 22.14
N ILE A 4 -1.32 13.12 21.85
CA ILE A 4 -1.86 12.78 20.65
C ILE A 4 -1.30 13.66 19.65
N ASP A 5 -0.64 13.08 18.74
CA ASP A 5 -0.06 13.84 17.68
C ASP A 5 -1.14 14.16 16.70
N GLU A 6 -1.36 15.38 16.46
CA GLU A 6 -2.39 15.79 15.52
C GLU A 6 -2.11 15.33 14.11
N ALA A 7 -0.85 15.02 13.79
CA ALA A 7 -0.52 14.53 12.47
C ALA A 7 -0.78 13.02 12.33
N THR A 8 -1.12 12.36 13.42
CA THR A 8 -1.37 10.92 13.37
C THR A 8 -2.77 10.65 12.84
N GLU A 9 -2.85 9.74 11.90
CA GLU A 9 -4.13 9.33 11.35
C GLU A 9 -4.26 7.84 11.32
N VAL A 10 -5.50 7.38 11.25
CA VAL A 10 -5.79 5.96 11.11
C VAL A 10 -6.72 5.82 9.93
N ILE A 11 -6.39 4.94 9.00
CA ILE A 11 -7.29 4.64 7.90
C ILE A 11 -7.55 3.15 7.85
N HIS A 12 -8.65 2.79 7.24
CA HIS A 12 -9.02 1.39 7.08
C HIS A 12 -9.22 1.12 5.60
N LEU A 13 -8.64 0.03 5.13
CA LEU A 13 -8.81 -0.42 3.75
C LEU A 13 -9.52 -1.77 3.81
N GLU A 14 -10.48 -1.95 2.93
CA GLU A 14 -11.16 -3.22 2.87
C GLU A 14 -11.02 -3.74 1.45
N PHE A 15 -10.44 -4.93 1.30
CA PHE A 15 -10.22 -5.50 -0.02
C PHE A 15 -11.31 -6.50 -0.34
N ALA A 16 -11.87 -6.38 -1.54
CA ALA A 16 -13.04 -7.16 -1.91
C ALA A 16 -12.76 -8.65 -2.00
N ASP A 17 -11.59 -9.01 -2.51
CA ASP A 17 -11.28 -10.42 -2.71
C ASP A 17 -10.40 -10.96 -1.60
N HIS A 18 -11.01 -11.72 -0.70
CA HIS A 18 -10.26 -12.29 0.43
C HIS A 18 -9.14 -13.22 -0.02
N ASP A 19 -9.30 -13.85 -1.18
CA ASP A 19 -8.30 -14.82 -1.63
C ASP A 19 -6.98 -14.15 -2.00
N LEU A 20 -7.02 -12.86 -2.33
CA LEU A 20 -5.81 -12.16 -2.70
C LEU A 20 -5.04 -11.62 -1.50
N VAL A 21 -5.70 -11.52 -0.35
CA VAL A 21 -5.08 -10.91 0.83
C VAL A 21 -3.83 -11.66 1.28
N PRO A 22 -3.83 -13.01 1.36
CA PRO A 22 -2.60 -13.70 1.78
C PRO A 22 -1.41 -13.42 0.86
N ALA A 23 -1.66 -13.30 -0.45
CA ALA A 23 -0.57 -12.99 -1.39
C ALA A 23 -0.07 -11.57 -1.20
N LEU A 24 -0.98 -10.66 -0.84
CA LEU A 24 -0.60 -9.27 -0.58
C LEU A 24 0.28 -9.18 0.67
N LEU A 25 -0.13 -9.85 1.74
CA LEU A 25 0.58 -9.77 3.01
C LEU A 25 1.90 -10.54 3.01
N GLY A 26 1.94 -11.63 2.27
CA GLY A 26 3.09 -12.50 2.27
C GLY A 26 3.12 -13.40 3.50
N GLU A 27 4.06 -14.33 3.52
CA GLU A 27 4.17 -15.27 4.60
C GLU A 27 4.48 -14.53 5.90
N HIS A 28 3.76 -14.81 6.95
CA HIS A 28 3.94 -14.18 8.26
C HIS A 28 3.83 -12.66 8.16
N ASP A 29 2.98 -12.19 7.23
CA ASP A 29 2.74 -10.76 7.05
C ASP A 29 4.03 -9.97 6.77
N ARG A 30 5.01 -10.63 6.18
CA ARG A 30 6.32 -10.02 5.96
C ARG A 30 6.24 -8.78 5.07
N ASN A 31 5.30 -8.75 4.14
CA ASN A 31 5.15 -7.59 3.26
C ASN A 31 4.62 -6.39 4.01
N LEU A 32 3.70 -6.62 4.96
CA LEU A 32 3.22 -5.53 5.80
C LEU A 32 4.35 -4.99 6.66
N ALA A 33 5.15 -5.90 7.25
CA ALA A 33 6.26 -5.47 8.09
C ALA A 33 7.25 -4.62 7.28
N ARG A 34 7.45 -4.99 6.02
CA ARG A 34 8.36 -4.24 5.15
C ARG A 34 7.86 -2.83 4.93
N ILE A 35 6.56 -2.70 4.65
CA ILE A 35 5.96 -1.38 4.44
C ILE A 35 6.01 -0.56 5.72
N GLU A 36 5.72 -1.20 6.85
CA GLU A 36 5.79 -0.52 8.14
C GLU A 36 7.17 0.09 8.38
N GLN A 37 8.21 -0.68 8.08
CA GLN A 37 9.56 -0.20 8.26
C GLN A 37 9.90 0.96 7.33
N LYS A 38 9.50 0.83 6.08
CA LYS A 38 9.86 1.84 5.09
C LYS A 38 9.14 3.15 5.29
N LEU A 39 7.91 3.09 5.77
CA LEU A 39 7.09 4.30 5.90
C LEU A 39 6.87 4.73 7.33
N GLN A 40 7.37 3.96 8.28
CA GLN A 40 7.22 4.29 9.71
C GLN A 40 5.75 4.40 10.09
N VAL A 41 4.97 3.42 9.68
CA VAL A 41 3.55 3.33 10.03
C VAL A 41 3.31 2.00 10.70
N SER A 42 2.18 1.88 11.38
CA SER A 42 1.73 0.62 11.95
C SER A 42 0.63 0.07 11.07
N ILE A 43 0.73 -1.18 10.68
CA ILE A 43 -0.27 -1.79 9.82
C ILE A 43 -0.73 -3.09 10.47
N SER A 44 -2.04 -3.25 10.57
CA SER A 44 -2.58 -4.51 11.05
C SER A 44 -3.63 -4.98 10.08
N CYS A 45 -3.82 -6.30 10.02
CA CYS A 45 -4.78 -6.87 9.10
C CYS A 45 -5.68 -7.83 9.87
N PHE A 46 -6.97 -7.71 9.63
CA PHE A 46 -7.92 -8.57 10.27
C PHE A 46 -8.89 -9.01 9.18
N GLY A 47 -8.78 -10.26 8.74
CA GLY A 47 -9.54 -10.72 7.61
C GLY A 47 -9.10 -9.99 6.35
N ASN A 48 -10.04 -9.31 5.70
CA ASN A 48 -9.72 -8.53 4.51
C ASN A 48 -9.65 -7.04 4.81
N LYS A 49 -9.65 -6.68 6.09
CA LYS A 49 -9.60 -5.27 6.48
C LYS A 49 -8.21 -4.95 7.00
N VAL A 50 -7.61 -3.94 6.42
CA VAL A 50 -6.27 -3.50 6.81
C VAL A 50 -6.37 -2.14 7.43
N THR A 51 -5.75 -1.97 8.58
CA THR A 51 -5.74 -0.70 9.29
C THR A 51 -4.33 -0.15 9.27
N VAL A 52 -4.18 1.11 8.86
CA VAL A 52 -2.88 1.78 8.81
C VAL A 52 -2.94 2.99 9.72
N GLU A 53 -1.94 3.11 10.57
CA GLU A 53 -1.87 4.20 11.52
C GLU A 53 -0.50 4.84 11.49
N GLY A 54 -0.43 6.14 11.49
CA GLY A 54 0.84 6.85 11.50
C GLY A 54 0.65 8.29 11.12
N GLU A 55 1.75 8.92 10.72
CA GLU A 55 1.69 10.29 10.27
C GLU A 55 0.85 10.38 9.00
N LYS A 56 0.13 11.47 8.86
CA LYS A 56 -0.83 11.62 7.78
C LYS A 56 -0.26 11.30 6.40
N ASP A 57 0.88 11.90 6.07
CA ASP A 57 1.48 11.68 4.75
C ASP A 57 1.93 10.24 4.57
N ALA A 58 2.48 9.66 5.63
CA ALA A 58 2.95 8.28 5.57
C ALA A 58 1.78 7.31 5.40
N VAL A 59 0.67 7.61 6.06
CA VAL A 59 -0.52 6.77 5.97
C VAL A 59 -1.10 6.81 4.54
N VAL A 60 -1.13 7.99 3.94
CA VAL A 60 -1.60 8.12 2.57
C VAL A 60 -0.71 7.35 1.61
N THR A 61 0.61 7.45 1.82
CA THR A 61 1.56 6.71 0.98
C THR A 61 1.37 5.20 1.13
N ALA A 62 1.18 4.74 2.37
CA ALA A 62 0.94 3.32 2.61
C ALA A 62 -0.33 2.85 1.94
N GLN A 63 -1.38 3.67 1.98
CA GLN A 63 -2.63 3.34 1.32
C GLN A 63 -2.43 3.17 -0.18
N SER A 64 -1.71 4.11 -0.79
CA SER A 64 -1.43 4.04 -2.22
C SER A 64 -0.64 2.80 -2.59
N ALA A 65 0.38 2.48 -1.77
CA ALA A 65 1.20 1.32 -2.04
C ALA A 65 0.39 0.03 -1.92
N LEU A 66 -0.40 -0.09 -0.86
CA LEU A 66 -1.20 -1.29 -0.65
C LEU A 66 -2.24 -1.47 -1.75
N THR A 67 -2.89 -0.38 -2.14
CA THR A 67 -3.90 -0.43 -3.19
C THR A 67 -3.27 -0.83 -4.52
N SER A 68 -2.10 -0.28 -4.82
CA SER A 68 -1.38 -0.61 -6.04
C SER A 68 -1.01 -2.09 -6.07
N LEU A 69 -0.53 -2.61 -4.96
CA LEU A 69 -0.15 -4.02 -4.89
C LEU A 69 -1.36 -4.93 -5.02
N TYR A 70 -2.47 -4.56 -4.41
CA TYR A 70 -3.68 -5.35 -4.53
C TYR A 70 -4.18 -5.38 -5.97
N ARG A 71 -4.14 -4.24 -6.66
CA ARG A 71 -4.56 -4.18 -8.05
C ARG A 71 -3.66 -5.01 -8.95
N ARG A 72 -2.39 -5.07 -8.62
CA ARG A 72 -1.46 -5.91 -9.38
C ARG A 72 -1.87 -7.38 -9.26
N LEU A 73 -2.24 -7.81 -8.06
CA LEU A 73 -2.69 -9.18 -7.86
C LEU A 73 -4.00 -9.44 -8.60
N GLU A 74 -4.91 -8.48 -8.59
CA GLU A 74 -6.15 -8.62 -9.34
C GLU A 74 -5.87 -8.78 -10.83
N GLY A 75 -4.94 -7.99 -11.34
CA GLY A 75 -4.57 -8.07 -12.75
C GLY A 75 -3.96 -9.41 -13.11
N ASP A 76 -3.11 -9.94 -12.22
CA ASP A 76 -2.49 -11.23 -12.46
C ASP A 76 -3.54 -12.34 -12.53
N VAL A 77 -4.50 -12.32 -11.63
CA VAL A 77 -5.55 -13.33 -11.62
C VAL A 77 -6.40 -13.22 -12.88
N LYS A 78 -6.74 -12.01 -13.29
CA LYS A 78 -7.53 -11.80 -14.50
C LYS A 78 -6.78 -12.26 -15.74
N ALA A 79 -5.47 -12.15 -15.71
CA ALA A 79 -4.65 -12.59 -16.84
C ALA A 79 -4.42 -14.09 -16.84
N GLY A 80 -4.97 -14.81 -15.87
CA GLY A 80 -4.81 -16.25 -15.78
C GLY A 80 -3.51 -16.69 -15.15
N LYS A 81 -2.80 -15.77 -14.52
CA LYS A 81 -1.54 -16.11 -13.89
C LYS A 81 -1.79 -16.76 -12.54
N LYS A 82 -0.84 -17.61 -12.14
CA LYS A 82 -0.94 -18.25 -10.86
C LYS A 82 -0.72 -17.24 -9.75
N LEU A 83 -1.56 -17.28 -8.74
CA LEU A 83 -1.44 -16.37 -7.63
C LEU A 83 -0.25 -16.74 -6.77
N LYS A 84 0.64 -15.79 -6.55
CA LYS A 84 1.81 -15.98 -5.71
C LYS A 84 1.98 -14.82 -4.77
N ALA A 85 2.59 -15.08 -3.62
CA ALA A 85 2.89 -13.99 -2.70
C ALA A 85 3.82 -12.99 -3.38
N LEU A 86 3.58 -11.72 -3.12
CA LEU A 86 4.43 -10.66 -3.66
C LEU A 86 5.80 -10.70 -3.00
N ASP A 87 6.83 -10.42 -3.77
CA ASP A 87 8.18 -10.41 -3.20
C ASP A 87 8.55 -8.99 -2.77
N PHE A 88 9.65 -8.89 -2.04
CA PHE A 88 10.09 -7.61 -1.51
C PHE A 88 10.42 -6.61 -2.60
N GLY A 89 10.95 -7.07 -3.73
CA GLY A 89 11.23 -6.16 -4.83
C GLY A 89 9.99 -5.46 -5.34
N THR A 90 8.91 -6.21 -5.46
CA THR A 90 7.64 -5.66 -5.90
C THR A 90 7.08 -4.71 -4.84
N VAL A 91 7.18 -5.09 -3.57
CA VAL A 91 6.70 -4.25 -2.49
C VAL A 91 7.48 -2.94 -2.44
N ASP A 92 8.81 -3.04 -2.52
CA ASP A 92 9.67 -1.85 -2.49
C ASP A 92 9.37 -0.92 -3.65
N ALA A 93 9.14 -1.48 -4.83
CA ALA A 93 8.83 -0.67 -5.99
C ALA A 93 7.50 0.08 -5.80
N ALA A 94 6.51 -0.59 -5.22
CA ALA A 94 5.22 0.05 -4.97
C ALA A 94 5.35 1.18 -3.95
N VAL A 95 6.14 0.96 -2.90
CA VAL A 95 6.35 1.98 -1.89
C VAL A 95 7.06 3.19 -2.52
N LYS A 96 8.09 2.93 -3.30
CA LYS A 96 8.83 4.01 -3.93
C LYS A 96 7.96 4.79 -4.89
N TRP A 97 7.16 4.07 -5.68
CA TRP A 97 6.23 4.72 -6.58
C TRP A 97 5.24 5.59 -5.81
N ALA A 98 4.70 5.06 -4.71
CA ALA A 98 3.73 5.79 -3.92
C ALA A 98 4.35 7.04 -3.29
N GLN A 99 5.60 6.93 -2.85
CA GLN A 99 6.31 8.08 -2.28
C GLN A 99 6.48 9.19 -3.30
N ASN A 100 6.82 8.80 -4.52
CA ASN A 100 7.08 9.78 -5.56
C ASN A 100 5.79 10.38 -6.12
N THR A 101 4.80 9.55 -6.38
CA THR A 101 3.57 10.03 -6.99
C THR A 101 2.61 10.62 -5.98
N GLY A 102 2.76 10.24 -4.71
CA GLY A 102 1.90 10.78 -3.68
C GLY A 102 1.99 12.29 -3.63
N ASP A 103 3.21 12.81 -3.71
CA ASP A 103 3.39 14.24 -3.71
C ASP A 103 2.85 14.84 -4.98
N ALA A 104 3.08 14.20 -6.10
CA ALA A 104 2.60 14.71 -7.36
C ALA A 104 1.07 14.71 -7.40
N ALA A 105 0.47 13.68 -6.83
CA ALA A 105 -0.97 13.62 -6.80
C ALA A 105 -1.55 14.75 -6.00
N ASN A 106 -0.84 15.13 -4.98
CA ASN A 106 -1.33 16.23 -4.21
C ASN A 106 -1.18 17.52 -4.96
N GLY A 107 -0.22 17.57 -5.80
CA GLY A 107 -0.07 18.69 -6.66
C GLY A 107 -0.81 18.51 -7.90
N ASP A 108 -0.90 17.76 -8.32
CA ASP A 108 -1.24 17.62 -9.38
C ASP A 108 -1.42 16.99 -10.20
N SER A 109 -1.21 16.82 -10.56
CA SER A 109 -1.24 16.14 -11.18
C SER A 109 -1.06 15.66 -11.97
N ASN A 110 -0.87 15.82 -12.47
CA ASN A 110 -0.59 15.40 -13.24
C ASN A 110 -0.18 14.90 -13.84
N GLY A 111 -0.02 15.05 -14.01
CA GLY A 111 0.43 14.76 -14.49
C GLY A 111 0.86 13.94 -15.00
N PHE A 112 1.03 13.99 -15.12
CA PHE A 112 1.37 13.32 -15.43
C PHE A 112 1.37 12.68 -15.84
N ASN A 113 1.33 12.79 -15.97
CA ASN A 113 1.34 12.35 -16.35
C ASN A 113 1.54 11.90 -16.86
N ASP A 114 1.62 12.17 -17.08
CA ASP A 114 1.83 12.02 -17.60
C ASP A 114 2.41 11.58 -18.06
N ARG A 115 2.50 11.59 -18.20
CA ARG A 115 3.09 11.43 -18.58
C ARG A 115 3.35 10.65 -18.96
N SER A 116 3.11 10.62 -18.89
CA SER A 116 3.21 10.14 -19.03
C SER A 116 3.35 9.50 -19.44
N ALA A 117 3.22 9.48 -19.67
CA ALA A 117 3.24 9.21 -19.89
C ALA A 117 3.53 8.82 -20.32
N PHE A 118 3.67 8.90 -20.48
CA PHE A 118 3.81 8.88 -20.58
C PHE A 118 3.97 8.61 -20.86
#